data_aa09c4f58eabac3dac5719f3d4dd098b
#
_entry.id   aa09c4f58eabac3dac5719f3d4dd098b
#
_cell.length_a   1.000
_cell.length_b   1.000
_cell.length_c   1.000
_cell.angle_alpha   90.00
_cell.angle_beta   90.00
_cell.angle_gamma   90.00
#
_symmetry.space_group_name_H-M   'P 1'
#
loop_
_entity.id
_entity.type
_entity.pdbx_description
1 polymer ?
#
loop_
_entity_poly.entity_id
_entity_poly.type
_entity_poly.pdbx_seq_one_letter_code
_entity_poly.pdbx_strand_id
1 'polypeptide(L)'
;MQQHSLGPILGHIAGKPVQANQVTRKGARWDSGRMTPSDGQDTTSQGVARRITEKAHQIVIYWSRSGATELLASKIANLTNSDVCQIRLANPYPADYLETRTRANRERDTGLTPDLNMQLPDLTQYETVYLGFQTWAMTLSEPLKAFLKAYGNELSGKRIMPFETNGGYGIGNCLDVMSQLLQISGATNYTIERPLTIAGNQVDVADTAVREWCD
;
A
#
# COMPACT_ATOMS: atom_id res chain seq x y z
N MET A 1 8.68 27.98 0.47
CA MET A 1 8.80 26.55 0.70
C MET A 1 8.95 25.87 -0.64
N GLN A 2 10.09 25.25 -0.94
CA GLN A 2 10.23 24.46 -2.16
C GLN A 2 9.32 23.24 -2.01
N GLN A 3 8.27 23.17 -2.83
CA GLN A 3 7.54 21.94 -3.04
C GLN A 3 8.53 20.92 -3.60
N HIS A 4 8.92 19.94 -2.81
CA HIS A 4 9.66 18.79 -3.31
C HIS A 4 8.71 17.98 -4.17
N SER A 5 8.73 18.22 -5.48
CA SER A 5 8.00 17.39 -6.41
C SER A 5 8.61 15.99 -6.38
N LEU A 6 7.80 14.99 -6.09
CA LEU A 6 8.20 13.59 -6.24
C LEU A 6 8.39 13.30 -7.72
N GLY A 7 9.59 12.85 -8.07
CA GLY A 7 9.86 12.37 -9.43
C GLY A 7 9.22 11.00 -9.67
N PRO A 8 8.90 10.65 -10.93
CA PRO A 8 8.48 9.32 -11.26
C PRO A 8 9.63 8.33 -11.03
N ILE A 9 9.34 7.18 -10.42
CA ILE A 9 10.22 6.02 -10.47
C ILE A 9 9.80 5.15 -11.64
N LEU A 10 10.78 4.81 -12.46
CA LEU A 10 10.61 3.91 -13.57
C LEU A 10 11.02 2.50 -13.15
N GLY A 11 10.17 1.54 -13.40
CA GLY A 11 10.45 0.12 -13.24
C GLY A 11 9.85 -0.65 -14.41
N HIS A 12 10.09 -1.96 -14.45
CA HIS A 12 9.52 -2.84 -15.45
C HIS A 12 8.93 -4.07 -14.78
N ILE A 13 7.93 -4.66 -15.40
CA ILE A 13 7.40 -5.98 -15.05
C ILE A 13 7.02 -6.71 -16.33
N ALA A 14 7.46 -7.95 -16.50
CA ALA A 14 7.23 -8.74 -17.71
C ALA A 14 7.57 -7.98 -19.02
N GLY A 15 8.66 -7.20 -19.01
CA GLY A 15 9.08 -6.36 -20.15
C GLY A 15 8.24 -5.09 -20.37
N LYS A 16 7.18 -4.86 -19.59
CA LYS A 16 6.36 -3.66 -19.68
C LYS A 16 6.84 -2.61 -18.69
N PRO A 17 6.96 -1.34 -19.10
CA PRO A 17 7.30 -0.26 -18.17
C PRO A 17 6.16 -0.01 -17.19
N VAL A 18 6.51 0.23 -15.93
CA VAL A 18 5.62 0.75 -14.90
C VAL A 18 6.17 2.06 -14.36
N GLN A 19 5.29 2.94 -13.97
CA GLN A 19 5.63 4.26 -13.47
C GLN A 19 4.79 4.58 -12.24
N ALA A 20 5.44 5.07 -11.21
CA ALA A 20 4.77 5.55 -10.01
C ALA A 20 5.50 6.80 -9.51
N ASN A 21 4.76 7.71 -8.87
CA ASN A 21 5.35 8.88 -8.25
C ASN A 21 6.03 8.47 -6.95
N GLN A 22 7.34 8.66 -6.92
CA GLN A 22 8.11 8.53 -5.69
C GLN A 22 9.45 9.24 -5.79
N VAL A 23 10.08 9.50 -4.66
CA VAL A 23 11.42 10.06 -4.61
C VAL A 23 12.43 9.06 -5.13
N THR A 24 13.31 9.48 -6.02
CA THR A 24 14.43 8.67 -6.49
C THR A 24 15.34 8.30 -5.34
N ARG A 25 15.62 7.00 -5.18
CA ARG A 25 16.43 6.46 -4.08
C ARG A 25 17.85 6.09 -4.49
N LYS A 26 18.19 6.19 -5.77
CA LYS A 26 19.55 5.93 -6.24
C LYS A 26 20.51 6.99 -5.73
N GLY A 27 21.58 6.56 -5.03
CA GLY A 27 22.61 7.42 -4.48
C GLY A 27 22.22 8.19 -3.19
N ALA A 28 20.99 8.16 -2.75
CA ALA A 28 20.56 8.74 -1.49
C ALA A 28 20.78 7.76 -0.32
N ARG A 29 20.99 8.28 0.88
CA ARG A 29 20.93 7.45 2.09
C ARG A 29 19.49 6.99 2.28
N TRP A 30 19.30 5.68 2.25
CA TRP A 30 17.98 5.09 2.46
C TRP A 30 17.48 5.30 3.90
N ASP A 31 18.33 5.07 4.88
CA ASP A 31 18.04 5.18 6.32
C ASP A 31 16.64 4.67 6.69
N SER A 32 16.35 3.44 6.29
CA SER A 32 15.05 2.78 6.53
C SER A 32 13.83 3.60 6.06
N GLY A 33 14.00 4.41 5.02
CA GLY A 33 12.95 5.25 4.45
C GLY A 33 12.79 6.63 5.10
N ARG A 34 13.60 6.97 6.10
CA ARG A 34 13.53 8.28 6.78
C ARG A 34 13.89 9.43 5.87
N MET A 35 14.85 9.21 4.97
CA MET A 35 15.32 10.24 4.03
C MET A 35 14.43 10.39 2.80
N THR A 36 13.33 9.66 2.72
CA THR A 36 12.38 9.75 1.62
C THR A 36 11.16 10.55 2.08
N PRO A 37 11.04 11.82 1.69
CA PRO A 37 9.88 12.64 2.05
C PRO A 37 8.63 12.14 1.31
N SER A 38 7.46 12.41 1.84
CA SER A 38 6.22 12.36 1.09
C SER A 38 5.91 13.73 0.48
N ASP A 39 4.94 13.79 -0.42
CA ASP A 39 4.45 15.07 -0.95
C ASP A 39 3.40 15.74 -0.04
N GLY A 40 3.11 15.12 1.11
CA GLY A 40 2.07 15.57 2.02
C GLY A 40 0.64 15.29 1.53
N GLN A 41 0.49 14.46 0.48
CA GLN A 41 -0.78 14.11 -0.13
C GLN A 41 -0.92 12.60 -0.36
N ASP A 42 -0.30 11.79 0.52
CA ASP A 42 -0.26 10.34 0.44
C ASP A 42 0.43 9.79 -0.82
N THR A 43 1.29 10.61 -1.44
CA THR A 43 2.15 10.23 -2.56
C THR A 43 1.40 9.68 -3.75
N THR A 44 0.33 10.31 -4.11
CA THR A 44 -0.43 9.88 -5.26
C THR A 44 0.13 10.44 -6.54
N SER A 45 0.32 9.61 -7.54
CA SER A 45 0.38 10.11 -8.91
C SER A 45 -0.94 10.82 -9.19
N GLN A 46 -0.86 12.10 -9.47
CA GLN A 46 -2.05 12.87 -9.81
C GLN A 46 -2.76 12.18 -10.99
N GLY A 47 -3.94 11.66 -10.75
CA GLY A 47 -4.86 11.17 -11.75
C GLY A 47 -4.91 9.65 -12.00
N VAL A 48 -4.05 8.82 -11.41
CA VAL A 48 -4.05 7.36 -11.72
C VAL A 48 -4.38 6.47 -10.51
N ALA A 49 -4.80 7.05 -9.43
CA ALA A 49 -5.07 6.32 -8.19
C ALA A 49 -6.28 5.38 -8.24
N ARG A 50 -7.05 5.44 -9.32
CA ARG A 50 -8.23 4.59 -9.50
C ARG A 50 -8.39 4.19 -10.96
N ARG A 51 -8.38 2.89 -11.21
CA ARG A 51 -8.76 2.28 -12.48
C ARG A 51 -9.73 1.16 -12.18
N ILE A 52 -10.99 1.35 -12.51
CA ILE A 52 -12.05 0.37 -12.30
C ILE A 52 -12.65 0.03 -13.65
N THR A 53 -12.71 -1.26 -13.96
CA THR A 53 -13.22 -1.80 -15.22
C THR A 53 -14.32 -2.83 -14.95
N GLU A 54 -15.12 -3.14 -15.95
CA GLU A 54 -16.19 -4.14 -15.84
C GLU A 54 -15.69 -5.60 -16.01
N LYS A 55 -14.41 -5.78 -16.34
CA LYS A 55 -13.87 -7.08 -16.75
C LYS A 55 -12.82 -7.65 -15.82
N ALA A 56 -12.30 -6.86 -14.91
CA ALA A 56 -11.29 -7.33 -13.99
C ALA A 56 -11.92 -8.20 -12.89
N HIS A 57 -11.31 -9.36 -12.64
CA HIS A 57 -11.67 -10.25 -11.53
C HIS A 57 -10.75 -10.06 -10.31
N GLN A 58 -9.82 -9.13 -10.41
CA GLN A 58 -8.82 -8.85 -9.40
C GLN A 58 -8.66 -7.34 -9.21
N ILE A 59 -8.40 -6.92 -7.99
CA ILE A 59 -8.17 -5.50 -7.67
C ILE A 59 -6.96 -5.35 -6.74
N VAL A 60 -6.18 -4.30 -6.98
CA VAL A 60 -5.11 -3.85 -6.08
C VAL A 60 -5.63 -2.68 -5.26
N ILE A 61 -5.72 -2.85 -3.96
CA ILE A 61 -6.08 -1.80 -3.00
C ILE A 61 -4.84 -1.49 -2.18
N TYR A 62 -4.41 -0.24 -2.12
CA TYR A 62 -3.16 0.11 -1.44
C TYR A 62 -3.16 1.52 -0.87
N TRP A 63 -2.28 1.74 0.10
CA TRP A 63 -1.83 3.06 0.52
C TRP A 63 -0.31 3.18 0.41
N SER A 64 0.21 4.38 0.14
CA SER A 64 1.64 4.63 0.02
C SER A 64 2.00 5.99 0.61
N ARG A 65 3.07 6.06 1.42
CA ARG A 65 3.59 7.32 1.96
C ARG A 65 4.55 8.02 1.00
N SER A 66 5.46 7.27 0.44
CA SER A 66 6.59 7.79 -0.33
C SER A 66 6.73 7.16 -1.72
N GLY A 67 5.69 6.49 -2.19
CA GLY A 67 5.63 5.88 -3.52
C GLY A 67 6.18 4.46 -3.63
N ALA A 68 6.84 3.92 -2.60
CA ALA A 68 7.37 2.56 -2.68
C ALA A 68 6.29 1.50 -2.86
N THR A 69 5.26 1.55 -2.02
CA THR A 69 4.10 0.65 -2.13
C THR A 69 3.31 0.92 -3.40
N GLU A 70 3.23 2.16 -3.86
CA GLU A 70 2.59 2.53 -5.12
C GLU A 70 3.29 1.88 -6.32
N LEU A 71 4.64 1.93 -6.37
CA LEU A 71 5.38 1.26 -7.43
C LEU A 71 5.16 -0.25 -7.41
N LEU A 72 5.16 -0.86 -6.22
CA LEU A 72 4.89 -2.29 -6.07
C LEU A 72 3.46 -2.63 -6.51
N ALA A 73 2.47 -1.83 -6.12
CA ALA A 73 1.08 -1.94 -6.56
C ALA A 73 0.96 -1.84 -8.10
N SER A 74 1.68 -0.89 -8.72
CA SER A 74 1.70 -0.70 -10.16
C SER A 74 2.29 -1.91 -10.90
N LYS A 75 3.36 -2.52 -10.36
CA LYS A 75 3.95 -3.75 -10.90
C LYS A 75 2.95 -4.91 -10.84
N ILE A 76 2.31 -5.12 -9.70
CA ILE A 76 1.30 -6.17 -9.51
C ILE A 76 0.12 -5.95 -10.48
N ALA A 77 -0.46 -4.76 -10.49
CA ALA A 77 -1.61 -4.44 -11.33
C ALA A 77 -1.31 -4.61 -12.83
N ASN A 78 -0.11 -4.25 -13.26
CA ASN A 78 0.28 -4.39 -14.66
C ASN A 78 0.54 -5.84 -15.06
N LEU A 79 1.09 -6.65 -14.16
CA LEU A 79 1.31 -8.08 -14.40
C LEU A 79 -0.01 -8.86 -14.44
N THR A 80 -0.93 -8.58 -13.51
CA THR A 80 -2.16 -9.34 -13.31
C THR A 80 -3.38 -8.75 -14.06
N ASN A 81 -3.22 -7.61 -14.75
CA ASN A 81 -4.30 -6.81 -15.34
C ASN A 81 -5.40 -6.45 -14.33
N SER A 82 -5.03 -6.29 -13.06
CA SER A 82 -5.95 -5.93 -12.00
C SER A 82 -6.43 -4.49 -12.11
N ASP A 83 -7.62 -4.25 -11.61
CA ASP A 83 -8.07 -2.90 -11.28
C ASP A 83 -7.26 -2.32 -10.12
N VAL A 84 -7.34 -1.02 -9.93
CA VAL A 84 -6.55 -0.31 -8.90
C VAL A 84 -7.43 0.66 -8.14
N CYS A 85 -7.37 0.61 -6.81
CA CYS A 85 -8.01 1.57 -5.92
C CYS A 85 -7.05 1.99 -4.81
N GLN A 86 -6.71 3.27 -4.78
CA GLN A 86 -5.86 3.81 -3.73
C GLN A 86 -6.69 4.17 -2.50
N ILE A 87 -6.21 3.80 -1.32
CA ILE A 87 -6.73 4.28 -0.05
C ILE A 87 -6.35 5.75 0.10
N ARG A 88 -7.34 6.61 0.36
CA ARG A 88 -7.14 8.04 0.55
C ARG A 88 -7.56 8.46 1.94
N LEU A 89 -6.75 9.33 2.53
CA LEU A 89 -7.00 9.91 3.84
C LEU A 89 -7.62 11.30 3.70
N ALA A 90 -8.54 11.64 4.61
CA ALA A 90 -9.11 12.98 4.70
C ALA A 90 -8.05 14.03 5.09
N ASN A 91 -7.09 13.61 5.90
CA ASN A 91 -5.95 14.42 6.30
C ASN A 91 -4.66 13.62 6.06
N PRO A 92 -3.94 13.87 4.94
CA PRO A 92 -2.70 13.19 4.61
C PRO A 92 -1.63 13.35 5.68
N TYR A 93 -0.68 12.40 5.73
CA TYR A 93 0.47 12.53 6.62
C TYR A 93 1.40 13.66 6.13
N PRO A 94 2.09 14.34 7.06
CA PRO A 94 3.06 15.37 6.70
C PRO A 94 4.17 14.83 5.79
N ALA A 95 4.77 15.71 4.99
CA ALA A 95 5.93 15.37 4.16
C ALA A 95 7.16 15.01 5.01
N ASP A 96 7.33 15.68 6.14
CA ASP A 96 8.44 15.41 7.07
C ASP A 96 8.27 14.06 7.76
N TYR A 97 9.38 13.33 7.85
CA TYR A 97 9.37 12.00 8.45
C TYR A 97 9.11 12.03 9.96
N LEU A 98 9.69 13.00 10.69
CA LEU A 98 9.54 13.06 12.15
C LEU A 98 8.11 13.43 12.53
N GLU A 99 7.50 14.35 11.80
CA GLU A 99 6.09 14.71 11.98
C GLU A 99 5.17 13.53 11.65
N THR A 100 5.43 12.83 10.53
CA THR A 100 4.71 11.58 10.18
C THR A 100 4.83 10.55 11.30
N ARG A 101 6.04 10.29 11.80
CA ARG A 101 6.28 9.33 12.88
C ARG A 101 5.57 9.73 14.17
N THR A 102 5.63 11.02 14.52
CA THR A 102 4.97 11.53 15.73
C THR A 102 3.46 11.33 15.66
N ARG A 103 2.85 11.64 14.51
CA ARG A 103 1.41 11.41 14.29
C ARG A 103 1.07 9.91 14.33
N ALA A 104 1.80 9.07 13.60
CA ALA A 104 1.56 7.64 13.55
C ALA A 104 1.73 6.97 14.92
N ASN A 105 2.72 7.39 15.71
CA ASN A 105 2.90 6.91 17.09
C ASN A 105 1.70 7.28 17.96
N ARG A 106 1.26 8.54 17.91
CA ARG A 106 0.08 8.99 18.68
C ARG A 106 -1.17 8.19 18.28
N GLU A 107 -1.43 8.01 16.98
CA GLU A 107 -2.57 7.23 16.49
C GLU A 107 -2.51 5.79 17.02
N ARG A 108 -1.34 5.14 16.94
CA ARG A 108 -1.14 3.79 17.46
C ARG A 108 -1.35 3.71 18.97
N ASP A 109 -0.75 4.63 19.73
CA ASP A 109 -0.76 4.61 21.19
C ASP A 109 -2.15 4.91 21.76
N THR A 110 -2.97 5.66 21.02
CA THR A 110 -4.36 5.99 21.40
C THR A 110 -5.39 5.06 20.76
N GLY A 111 -4.99 4.15 19.86
CA GLY A 111 -5.92 3.30 19.11
C GLY A 111 -6.76 4.02 18.05
N LEU A 112 -6.47 5.31 17.81
CA LEU A 112 -7.09 6.09 16.75
C LEU A 112 -6.52 5.70 15.39
N THR A 113 -7.33 5.87 14.36
CA THR A 113 -6.91 5.70 12.97
C THR A 113 -7.27 6.94 12.17
N PRO A 114 -6.53 7.26 11.11
CA PRO A 114 -6.88 8.41 10.27
C PRO A 114 -8.23 8.21 9.58
N ASP A 115 -8.96 9.31 9.41
CA ASP A 115 -10.20 9.30 8.64
C ASP A 115 -9.92 9.08 7.15
N LEU A 116 -10.78 8.29 6.53
CA LEU A 116 -10.72 8.00 5.10
C LEU A 116 -11.50 9.04 4.29
N ASN A 117 -10.97 9.39 3.12
CA ASN A 117 -11.64 10.20 2.11
C ASN A 117 -11.71 9.43 0.78
N MET A 118 -12.42 8.33 0.81
CA MET A 118 -12.60 7.46 -0.35
C MET A 118 -13.95 6.77 -0.32
N GLN A 119 -14.40 6.34 -1.49
CA GLN A 119 -15.45 5.34 -1.65
C GLN A 119 -14.83 4.07 -2.19
N LEU A 120 -15.05 2.96 -1.49
CA LEU A 120 -14.67 1.65 -2.00
C LEU A 120 -15.53 1.32 -3.23
N PRO A 121 -14.97 0.82 -4.34
CA PRO A 121 -15.79 0.26 -5.41
C PRO A 121 -16.54 -0.98 -4.92
N ASP A 122 -17.61 -1.35 -5.60
CA ASP A 122 -18.25 -2.63 -5.38
C ASP A 122 -17.25 -3.76 -5.64
N LEU A 123 -17.00 -4.58 -4.62
CA LEU A 123 -16.04 -5.68 -4.70
C LEU A 123 -16.66 -6.99 -5.18
N THR A 124 -17.96 -7.06 -5.49
CA THR A 124 -18.62 -8.31 -5.86
C THR A 124 -18.01 -9.01 -7.07
N GLN A 125 -17.51 -8.24 -8.05
CA GLN A 125 -16.87 -8.80 -9.24
C GLN A 125 -15.45 -9.37 -8.99
N TYR A 126 -14.80 -9.01 -7.88
CA TYR A 126 -13.42 -9.39 -7.66
C TYR A 126 -13.34 -10.65 -6.78
N GLU A 127 -12.60 -11.64 -7.23
CA GLU A 127 -12.28 -12.85 -6.47
C GLU A 127 -11.03 -12.64 -5.62
N THR A 128 -10.04 -11.91 -6.17
CA THR A 128 -8.76 -11.64 -5.52
C THR A 128 -8.58 -10.16 -5.24
N VAL A 129 -8.18 -9.86 -4.01
CA VAL A 129 -7.81 -8.52 -3.54
C VAL A 129 -6.35 -8.51 -3.14
N TYR A 130 -5.50 -7.84 -3.94
CA TYR A 130 -4.14 -7.52 -3.57
C TYR A 130 -4.16 -6.33 -2.61
N LEU A 131 -3.70 -6.51 -1.39
CA LEU A 131 -3.81 -5.49 -0.33
C LEU A 131 -2.44 -4.96 0.06
N GLY A 132 -2.16 -3.70 -0.31
CA GLY A 132 -0.85 -3.07 -0.19
C GLY A 132 -0.71 -2.10 0.97
N PHE A 133 0.37 -2.24 1.75
CA PHE A 133 0.59 -1.45 2.95
C PHE A 133 2.09 -1.29 3.29
N GLN A 134 2.35 -0.55 4.36
CA GLN A 134 3.68 -0.43 4.95
C GLN A 134 3.70 -1.07 6.33
N THR A 135 4.87 -1.62 6.68
CA THR A 135 5.17 -1.98 8.07
C THR A 135 5.71 -0.74 8.78
N TRP A 136 4.97 -0.27 9.79
CA TRP A 136 5.38 0.84 10.66
C TRP A 136 5.53 0.36 12.09
N ALA A 137 6.71 0.59 12.69
CA ALA A 137 7.01 0.12 14.04
C ALA A 137 6.70 -1.39 14.24
N MET A 138 7.08 -2.22 13.26
CA MET A 138 6.86 -3.66 13.24
C MET A 138 5.38 -4.10 13.27
N THR A 139 4.47 -3.22 12.87
CA THR A 139 3.04 -3.52 12.81
C THR A 139 2.39 -2.88 11.57
N LEU A 140 1.12 -3.20 11.35
CA LEU A 140 0.33 -2.68 10.25
C LEU A 140 0.20 -1.16 10.32
N SER A 141 0.43 -0.47 9.21
CA SER A 141 0.30 1.00 9.15
C SER A 141 -1.12 1.47 9.45
N GLU A 142 -1.24 2.62 10.10
CA GLU A 142 -2.53 3.17 10.54
C GLU A 142 -3.52 3.41 9.39
N PRO A 143 -3.10 3.83 8.17
CA PRO A 143 -4.02 3.92 7.02
C PRO A 143 -4.67 2.60 6.65
N LEU A 144 -3.93 1.48 6.69
CA LEU A 144 -4.54 0.19 6.40
C LEU A 144 -5.42 -0.31 7.54
N LYS A 145 -5.08 -0.02 8.79
CA LYS A 145 -5.98 -0.28 9.92
C LYS A 145 -7.29 0.49 9.77
N ALA A 146 -7.23 1.76 9.35
CA ALA A 146 -8.43 2.56 9.04
C ALA A 146 -9.28 1.90 7.96
N PHE A 147 -8.66 1.47 6.88
CA PHE A 147 -9.34 0.78 5.79
C PHE A 147 -10.03 -0.51 6.26
N LEU A 148 -9.33 -1.36 7.00
CA LEU A 148 -9.89 -2.62 7.49
C LEU A 148 -11.01 -2.42 8.51
N LYS A 149 -10.93 -1.38 9.35
CA LYS A 149 -12.03 -1.02 10.25
C LYS A 149 -13.28 -0.56 9.51
N ALA A 150 -13.12 0.19 8.41
CA ALA A 150 -14.23 0.75 7.65
C ALA A 150 -14.83 -0.23 6.64
N TYR A 151 -14.00 -1.05 6.01
CA TYR A 151 -14.36 -1.86 4.84
C TYR A 151 -13.95 -3.33 4.95
N GLY A 152 -13.47 -3.78 6.10
CA GLY A 152 -12.99 -5.15 6.24
C GLY A 152 -14.06 -6.21 5.94
N ASN A 153 -15.33 -5.95 6.26
CA ASN A 153 -16.46 -6.83 5.94
C ASN A 153 -16.65 -7.05 4.43
N GLU A 154 -16.30 -6.07 3.59
CA GLU A 154 -16.38 -6.16 2.12
C GLU A 154 -15.36 -7.15 1.54
N LEU A 155 -14.40 -7.59 2.36
CA LEU A 155 -13.43 -8.62 1.99
C LEU A 155 -13.92 -10.05 2.27
N SER A 156 -15.18 -10.21 2.67
CA SER A 156 -15.79 -11.53 2.84
C SER A 156 -15.81 -12.31 1.52
N GLY A 157 -15.45 -13.58 1.59
CA GLY A 157 -15.38 -14.47 0.42
C GLY A 157 -14.18 -14.21 -0.50
N LYS A 158 -13.27 -13.31 -0.17
CA LYS A 158 -12.15 -12.92 -1.04
C LYS A 158 -10.87 -13.71 -0.73
N ARG A 159 -10.08 -13.92 -1.76
CA ARG A 159 -8.68 -14.29 -1.65
C ARG A 159 -7.87 -13.00 -1.46
N ILE A 160 -7.34 -12.81 -0.26
CA ILE A 160 -6.54 -11.63 0.09
C ILE A 160 -5.07 -11.96 -0.13
N MET A 161 -4.41 -11.20 -1.01
CA MET A 161 -3.00 -11.28 -1.34
C MET A 161 -2.26 -10.08 -0.74
N PRO A 162 -1.69 -10.19 0.48
CA PRO A 162 -1.01 -9.06 1.12
C PRO A 162 0.33 -8.77 0.46
N PHE A 163 0.63 -7.51 0.18
CA PHE A 163 1.97 -7.08 -0.19
C PHE A 163 2.38 -5.85 0.61
N GLU A 164 3.63 -5.80 1.02
CA GLU A 164 4.08 -4.74 1.89
C GLU A 164 5.47 -4.19 1.52
N THR A 165 5.71 -2.95 1.92
CA THR A 165 7.02 -2.34 1.88
C THR A 165 7.44 -1.90 3.28
N ASN A 166 8.72 -2.08 3.60
CA ASN A 166 9.26 -1.78 4.92
C ASN A 166 10.62 -1.09 4.85
N GLY A 167 11.10 -0.65 5.99
CA GLY A 167 12.41 -0.01 6.15
C GLY A 167 13.60 -0.96 6.26
N GLY A 168 13.45 -2.24 5.89
CA GLY A 168 14.50 -3.25 5.98
C GLY A 168 14.37 -4.17 7.21
N TYR A 169 13.30 -4.05 8.01
CA TYR A 169 13.07 -4.85 9.22
C TYR A 169 12.02 -5.96 9.04
N GLY A 170 11.41 -6.05 7.86
CA GLY A 170 10.39 -7.04 7.54
C GLY A 170 8.98 -6.66 7.98
N ILE A 171 8.08 -7.64 7.91
CA ILE A 171 6.63 -7.46 8.03
C ILE A 171 6.13 -7.32 9.49
N GLY A 172 6.91 -7.76 10.48
CA GLY A 172 6.47 -7.75 11.87
C GLY A 172 5.20 -8.57 12.10
N ASN A 173 4.27 -8.05 12.90
CA ASN A 173 2.99 -8.69 13.21
C ASN A 173 1.83 -8.24 12.32
N CYS A 174 2.11 -7.70 11.13
CA CYS A 174 1.08 -7.10 10.27
C CYS A 174 -0.05 -8.07 9.91
N LEU A 175 0.26 -9.35 9.65
CA LEU A 175 -0.76 -10.32 9.30
C LEU A 175 -1.67 -10.69 10.47
N ASP A 176 -1.13 -10.76 11.68
CA ASP A 176 -1.93 -11.02 12.88
C ASP A 176 -2.92 -9.87 13.11
N VAL A 177 -2.44 -8.62 12.99
CA VAL A 177 -3.28 -7.43 13.12
C VAL A 177 -4.33 -7.36 11.99
N MET A 178 -3.95 -7.70 10.76
CA MET A 178 -4.87 -7.77 9.62
C MET A 178 -5.98 -8.79 9.90
N SER A 179 -5.62 -10.01 10.31
CA SER A 179 -6.56 -11.07 10.62
C SER A 179 -7.54 -10.66 11.74
N GLN A 180 -7.02 -10.05 12.82
CA GLN A 180 -7.85 -9.55 13.92
C GLN A 180 -8.85 -8.48 13.44
N LEU A 181 -8.41 -7.53 12.63
CA LEU A 181 -9.29 -6.46 12.13
C LEU A 181 -10.36 -6.99 11.17
N LEU A 182 -10.03 -7.96 10.32
CA LEU A 182 -11.02 -8.63 9.48
C LEU A 182 -12.08 -9.36 10.30
N GLN A 183 -11.67 -10.07 11.35
CA GLN A 183 -12.61 -10.72 12.28
C GLN A 183 -13.52 -9.70 12.99
N ILE A 184 -12.93 -8.61 13.51
CA ILE A 184 -13.69 -7.55 14.21
C ILE A 184 -14.67 -6.85 13.25
N SER A 185 -14.32 -6.68 11.98
CA SER A 185 -15.21 -6.09 10.98
C SER A 185 -16.33 -7.03 10.51
N GLY A 186 -16.32 -8.28 10.95
CA GLY A 186 -17.32 -9.29 10.57
C GLY A 186 -17.04 -9.98 9.23
N ALA A 187 -15.84 -9.88 8.68
CA ALA A 187 -15.46 -10.58 7.46
C ALA A 187 -15.52 -12.11 7.66
N THR A 188 -16.06 -12.81 6.67
CA THR A 188 -16.22 -14.29 6.69
C THR A 188 -15.73 -14.91 5.39
N ASN A 189 -15.35 -16.18 5.43
CA ASN A 189 -15.01 -16.99 4.25
C ASN A 189 -13.89 -16.38 3.37
N TYR A 190 -12.97 -15.63 3.95
CA TYR A 190 -11.80 -15.10 3.25
C TYR A 190 -10.58 -16.00 3.47
N THR A 191 -9.59 -15.87 2.62
CA THR A 191 -8.25 -16.43 2.83
C THR A 191 -7.22 -15.31 2.84
N ILE A 192 -6.20 -15.43 3.69
CA ILE A 192 -5.03 -14.55 3.65
C ILE A 192 -3.85 -15.39 3.17
N GLU A 193 -3.34 -15.05 2.01
CA GLU A 193 -2.23 -15.76 1.38
C GLU A 193 -0.87 -15.31 1.93
N ARG A 194 0.19 -16.02 1.54
CA ARG A 194 1.55 -15.66 1.88
C ARG A 194 1.86 -14.22 1.40
N PRO A 195 2.39 -13.34 2.26
CA PRO A 195 2.65 -11.96 1.86
C PRO A 195 3.86 -11.84 0.94
N LEU A 196 3.84 -10.86 0.05
CA LEU A 196 5.03 -10.34 -0.61
C LEU A 196 5.64 -9.24 0.24
N THR A 197 6.87 -9.44 0.68
CA THR A 197 7.59 -8.50 1.56
C THR A 197 8.80 -7.93 0.83
N ILE A 198 8.83 -6.62 0.60
CA ILE A 198 9.90 -5.95 -0.14
C ILE A 198 10.42 -4.74 0.66
N ALA A 199 11.73 -4.66 0.85
CA ALA A 199 12.31 -3.42 1.39
C ALA A 199 12.05 -2.26 0.40
N GLY A 200 11.58 -1.12 0.91
CA GLY A 200 11.10 -0.03 0.06
C GLY A 200 12.12 0.52 -0.94
N ASN A 201 13.43 0.33 -0.71
CA ASN A 201 14.50 0.70 -1.64
C ASN A 201 14.86 -0.40 -2.66
N GLN A 202 14.14 -1.51 -2.68
CA GLN A 202 14.35 -2.63 -3.59
C GLN A 202 13.16 -2.84 -4.54
N VAL A 203 12.13 -2.02 -4.46
CA VAL A 203 10.90 -2.21 -5.23
C VAL A 203 11.14 -2.05 -6.74
N ASP A 204 12.05 -1.18 -7.14
CA ASP A 204 12.40 -0.96 -8.55
C ASP A 204 13.01 -2.21 -9.21
N VAL A 205 13.66 -3.07 -8.44
CA VAL A 205 14.28 -4.32 -8.91
C VAL A 205 13.52 -5.59 -8.49
N ALA A 206 12.30 -5.47 -7.98
CA ALA A 206 11.53 -6.58 -7.42
C ALA A 206 10.76 -7.43 -8.45
N ASP A 207 11.00 -7.27 -9.76
CA ASP A 207 10.20 -7.89 -10.82
C ASP A 207 10.09 -9.41 -10.71
N THR A 208 11.21 -10.09 -10.41
CA THR A 208 11.24 -11.54 -10.25
C THR A 208 10.39 -11.98 -9.06
N ALA A 209 10.57 -11.34 -7.89
CA ALA A 209 9.81 -11.65 -6.69
C ALA A 209 8.30 -11.42 -6.88
N VAL A 210 7.91 -10.36 -7.62
CA VAL A 210 6.51 -10.09 -7.94
C VAL A 210 5.92 -11.19 -8.82
N ARG A 211 6.64 -11.64 -9.85
CA ARG A 211 6.17 -12.73 -10.73
C ARG A 211 5.98 -14.02 -9.96
N GLU A 212 7.00 -14.47 -9.23
CA GLU A 212 6.97 -15.72 -8.44
C GLU A 212 5.91 -15.71 -7.34
N TRP A 213 5.49 -14.53 -6.91
CA TRP A 213 4.44 -14.40 -5.91
C TRP A 213 3.03 -14.36 -6.51
N CYS A 214 2.87 -13.80 -7.72
CA CYS A 214 1.59 -13.75 -8.42
C CYS A 214 1.21 -15.07 -9.11
N ASP A 215 2.18 -15.95 -9.39
CA ASP A 215 1.98 -17.31 -9.95
C ASP A 215 1.41 -18.28 -8.89
#